data_ea32144e123a6b5dc3772f913507fe32
#
_entry.id   ea32144e123a6b5dc3772f913507fe32
#
_cell.length_a   1.000
_cell.length_b   1.000
_cell.length_c   1.000
_cell.angle_alpha   90.00
_cell.angle_beta   90.00
_cell.angle_gamma   90.00
#
_symmetry.space_group_name_H-M   'P 1'
#
loop_
_entity.id
_entity.type
_entity.pdbx_description
1 polymer ?
#
loop_
_entity_poly.entity_id
_entity_poly.type
_entity_poly.pdbx_seq_one_letter_code
_entity_poly.pdbx_strand_id
1 'polypeptide(L)'
;LAALGYSVAAVTGRIKESGGYIKSLGAETLVPRQELAEAIKRPLESERWAGCIDNVGGEMLARILGQLKYGCSAAAIGNAGGHQMPASVIPFLLRGVNLLGIDSVNQPYDSRVQAWSRLVDDFPLDKLDSIATEITLENLETAGKDILNGKIQGRYVVCL
;
A
#
# COMPACT_ATOMS: atom_id res chain seq x y z
N LEU A 1 1.82 -4.54 10.04
CA LEU A 1 1.84 -3.28 10.80
C LEU A 1 0.89 -3.32 11.98
N ALA A 2 -0.39 -3.74 11.79
CA ALA A 2 -1.34 -3.83 12.90
C ALA A 2 -0.86 -4.79 14.01
N ALA A 3 -0.30 -5.95 13.66
CA ALA A 3 0.29 -6.89 14.62
C ALA A 3 1.47 -6.29 15.41
N LEU A 4 2.13 -5.29 14.84
CA LEU A 4 3.21 -4.53 15.49
C LEU A 4 2.72 -3.30 16.28
N GLY A 5 1.40 -3.16 16.47
CA GLY A 5 0.80 -2.07 17.26
C GLY A 5 0.61 -0.74 16.53
N TYR A 6 0.78 -0.70 15.21
CA TYR A 6 0.51 0.51 14.43
C TYR A 6 -0.99 0.65 14.13
N SER A 7 -1.55 1.85 14.30
CA SER A 7 -2.86 2.20 13.77
C SER A 7 -2.78 2.31 12.25
N VAL A 8 -3.45 1.41 11.55
CA VAL A 8 -3.37 1.29 10.09
C VAL A 8 -4.59 1.87 9.42
N ALA A 9 -4.38 2.86 8.55
CA ALA A 9 -5.40 3.37 7.64
C ALA A 9 -5.19 2.78 6.24
N ALA A 10 -6.18 2.09 5.70
CA ALA A 10 -6.13 1.53 4.36
C ALA A 10 -6.92 2.40 3.36
N VAL A 11 -6.25 2.83 2.30
CA VAL A 11 -6.86 3.60 1.21
C VAL A 11 -7.39 2.65 0.15
N THR A 12 -8.67 2.72 -0.15
CA THR A 12 -9.30 1.84 -1.15
C THR A 12 -10.44 2.52 -1.90
N GLY A 13 -10.65 2.16 -3.16
CA GLY A 13 -11.81 2.54 -3.94
C GLY A 13 -13.00 1.58 -3.76
N ARG A 14 -12.82 0.44 -3.06
CA ARG A 14 -13.80 -0.64 -2.91
C ARG A 14 -14.21 -0.85 -1.45
N ILE A 15 -14.55 0.24 -0.75
CA ILE A 15 -14.89 0.17 0.69
C ILE A 15 -16.10 -0.75 0.92
N LYS A 16 -17.13 -0.68 0.05
CA LYS A 16 -18.35 -1.48 0.20
C LYS A 16 -18.09 -2.97 0.02
N GLU A 17 -17.27 -3.32 -0.98
CA GLU A 17 -16.99 -4.71 -1.37
C GLU A 17 -15.90 -5.34 -0.50
N SER A 18 -14.86 -4.59 -0.20
CA SER A 18 -13.63 -5.13 0.42
C SER A 18 -13.35 -4.60 1.83
N GLY A 19 -14.18 -3.67 2.34
CA GLY A 19 -13.90 -3.01 3.61
C GLY A 19 -13.88 -3.96 4.80
N GLY A 20 -14.80 -4.93 4.85
CA GLY A 20 -14.83 -5.97 5.89
C GLY A 20 -13.55 -6.81 5.89
N TYR A 21 -13.13 -7.26 4.70
CA TYR A 21 -11.90 -8.02 4.51
C TYR A 21 -10.65 -7.21 4.93
N ILE A 22 -10.54 -5.96 4.50
CA ILE A 22 -9.40 -5.11 4.85
C ILE A 22 -9.33 -4.88 6.37
N LYS A 23 -10.48 -4.70 7.03
CA LYS A 23 -10.54 -4.60 8.50
C LYS A 23 -10.15 -5.90 9.20
N SER A 24 -10.55 -7.06 8.69
CA SER A 24 -10.15 -8.36 9.26
C SER A 24 -8.63 -8.58 9.19
N LEU A 25 -7.94 -7.95 8.23
CA LEU A 25 -6.49 -7.96 8.14
C LEU A 25 -5.81 -6.98 9.11
N GLY A 26 -6.56 -6.15 9.81
CA GLY A 26 -6.05 -5.27 10.85
C GLY A 26 -6.08 -3.77 10.52
N ALA A 27 -6.74 -3.35 9.42
CA ALA A 27 -6.94 -1.93 9.20
C ALA A 27 -7.98 -1.37 10.18
N GLU A 28 -7.60 -0.37 10.93
CA GLU A 28 -8.47 0.35 11.87
C GLU A 28 -9.39 1.32 11.11
N THR A 29 -8.83 2.04 10.14
CA THR A 29 -9.54 3.05 9.37
C THR A 29 -9.53 2.72 7.88
N LEU A 30 -10.67 2.97 7.21
CA LEU A 30 -10.77 2.91 5.75
C LEU A 30 -10.90 4.32 5.20
N VAL A 31 -10.05 4.67 4.25
CA VAL A 31 -10.04 5.98 3.58
C VAL A 31 -10.50 5.80 2.14
N PRO A 32 -11.56 6.50 1.70
CA PRO A 32 -11.97 6.47 0.31
C PRO A 32 -10.84 6.96 -0.60
N ARG A 33 -10.52 6.22 -1.67
CA ARG A 33 -9.51 6.64 -2.64
C ARG A 33 -9.77 8.05 -3.17
N GLN A 34 -11.03 8.40 -3.42
CA GLN A 34 -11.43 9.70 -3.94
C GLN A 34 -10.97 10.85 -3.04
N GLU A 35 -10.95 10.65 -1.74
CA GLU A 35 -10.49 11.66 -0.78
C GLU A 35 -9.04 12.09 -1.03
N LEU A 36 -8.17 11.17 -1.49
CA LEU A 36 -6.76 11.44 -1.75
C LEU A 36 -6.45 11.66 -3.25
N ALA A 37 -7.37 11.34 -4.14
CA ALA A 37 -7.20 11.50 -5.59
C ALA A 37 -7.54 12.91 -6.09
N GLU A 38 -8.12 13.77 -5.25
CA GLU A 38 -8.37 15.16 -5.62
C GLU A 38 -7.06 15.93 -5.76
N ALA A 39 -7.03 16.82 -6.76
CA ALA A 39 -5.87 17.67 -7.02
C ALA A 39 -5.44 18.46 -5.77
N ILE A 40 -4.14 18.58 -5.60
CA ILE A 40 -3.54 19.30 -4.47
C ILE A 40 -3.85 20.79 -4.61
N LYS A 41 -4.50 21.36 -3.62
CA LYS A 41 -4.82 22.82 -3.57
C LYS A 41 -3.68 23.64 -2.98
N ARG A 42 -2.86 23.06 -2.14
CA ARG A 42 -1.71 23.70 -1.48
C ARG A 42 -0.65 22.65 -1.12
N PRO A 43 0.64 23.02 -1.12
CA PRO A 43 1.74 22.08 -0.91
C PRO A 43 1.72 21.38 0.45
N LEU A 44 1.16 22.01 1.48
CA LEU A 44 1.01 21.44 2.82
C LEU A 44 -0.46 21.43 3.22
N GLU A 45 -0.92 20.28 3.64
CA GLU A 45 -2.20 20.07 4.31
C GLU A 45 -1.94 19.78 5.81
N SER A 46 -3.00 19.57 6.60
CA SER A 46 -2.86 19.17 8.00
C SER A 46 -2.09 17.87 8.12
N GLU A 47 -1.21 17.77 9.10
CA GLU A 47 -0.47 16.57 9.42
C GLU A 47 -1.42 15.44 9.82
N ARG A 48 -1.35 14.32 9.12
CA ARG A 48 -2.27 13.20 9.30
C ARG A 48 -1.53 11.87 9.45
N TRP A 49 -0.52 11.62 8.64
CA TRP A 49 0.12 10.31 8.50
C TRP A 49 1.50 10.28 9.13
N ALA A 50 1.74 9.29 10.00
CA ALA A 50 3.07 9.01 10.55
C ALA A 50 3.94 8.16 9.61
N GLY A 51 3.41 7.73 8.49
CA GLY A 51 4.12 6.98 7.45
C GLY A 51 3.16 6.56 6.36
N CYS A 52 3.70 6.18 5.20
CA CYS A 52 2.92 5.66 4.10
C CYS A 52 3.67 4.54 3.38
N ILE A 53 2.93 3.51 2.97
CA ILE A 53 3.37 2.50 1.99
C ILE A 53 2.52 2.75 0.74
N ASP A 54 3.16 3.19 -0.34
CA ASP A 54 2.48 3.59 -1.56
C ASP A 54 2.75 2.60 -2.71
N ASN A 55 1.65 2.08 -3.28
CA ASN A 55 1.67 1.24 -4.48
C ASN A 55 1.03 1.95 -5.69
N VAL A 56 0.66 3.21 -5.54
CA VAL A 56 -0.19 3.92 -6.51
C VAL A 56 0.59 4.99 -7.28
N GLY A 57 1.43 5.75 -6.59
CA GLY A 57 2.15 6.88 -7.22
C GLY A 57 1.23 8.05 -7.56
N GLY A 58 1.63 8.84 -8.53
CA GLY A 58 0.83 9.92 -9.12
C GLY A 58 0.39 11.00 -8.13
N GLU A 59 -0.78 11.58 -8.39
CA GLU A 59 -1.40 12.64 -7.58
C GLU A 59 -1.59 12.23 -6.12
N MET A 60 -1.94 10.96 -5.87
CA MET A 60 -2.21 10.46 -4.53
C MET A 60 -0.95 10.50 -3.66
N LEU A 61 0.17 10.01 -4.17
CA LEU A 61 1.44 10.05 -3.46
C LEU A 61 1.88 11.49 -3.21
N ALA A 62 1.74 12.36 -4.20
CA ALA A 62 2.07 13.78 -4.07
C ALA A 62 1.25 14.45 -2.94
N ARG A 63 -0.04 14.14 -2.84
CA ARG A 63 -0.90 14.66 -1.77
C ARG A 63 -0.54 14.09 -0.40
N ILE A 64 -0.24 12.79 -0.31
CA ILE A 64 0.16 12.14 0.93
C ILE A 64 1.44 12.78 1.50
N LEU A 65 2.42 13.13 0.66
CA LEU A 65 3.63 13.84 1.09
C LEU A 65 3.29 15.15 1.80
N GLY A 66 2.29 15.89 1.31
CA GLY A 66 1.78 17.11 1.96
C GLY A 66 1.03 16.88 3.27
N GLN A 67 0.64 15.65 3.59
CA GLN A 67 -0.09 15.24 4.79
C GLN A 67 0.77 14.45 5.78
N LEU A 68 2.02 14.14 5.46
CA LEU A 68 2.93 13.48 6.39
C LEU A 68 3.24 14.39 7.58
N LYS A 69 3.36 13.78 8.75
CA LYS A 69 3.87 14.44 9.95
C LYS A 69 5.35 14.76 9.80
N TYR A 70 5.83 15.70 10.61
CA TYR A 70 7.22 16.13 10.61
C TYR A 70 8.20 14.95 10.71
N GLY A 71 9.21 14.93 9.85
CA GLY A 71 10.27 13.90 9.80
C GLY A 71 9.83 12.52 9.32
N CYS A 72 8.57 12.34 8.94
CA CYS A 72 8.04 11.05 8.55
C CYS A 72 8.30 10.72 7.07
N SER A 73 8.05 9.45 6.70
CA SER A 73 8.47 8.90 5.40
C SER A 73 7.31 8.26 4.65
N ALA A 74 7.34 8.35 3.32
CA ALA A 74 6.56 7.52 2.42
C ALA A 74 7.49 6.55 1.67
N ALA A 75 7.16 5.26 1.67
CA ALA A 75 7.83 4.23 0.87
C ALA A 75 7.08 4.07 -0.45
N ALA A 76 7.70 4.47 -1.55
CA ALA A 76 7.16 4.33 -2.91
C ALA A 76 7.57 2.97 -3.47
N ILE A 77 6.60 2.07 -3.69
CA ILE A 77 6.81 0.69 -4.12
C ILE A 77 6.24 0.44 -5.52
N GLY A 78 5.17 1.16 -5.89
CA GLY A 78 4.48 0.96 -7.16
C GLY A 78 3.95 2.24 -7.78
N ASN A 79 3.38 2.10 -8.98
CA ASN A 79 2.90 3.22 -9.79
C ASN A 79 1.57 2.91 -10.50
N ALA A 80 0.69 2.13 -9.86
CA ALA A 80 -0.58 1.70 -10.46
C ALA A 80 -1.49 2.87 -10.90
N GLY A 81 -1.33 4.05 -10.30
CA GLY A 81 -2.07 5.27 -10.66
C GLY A 81 -1.30 6.24 -11.55
N GLY A 82 -0.07 5.88 -11.96
CA GLY A 82 0.76 6.69 -12.86
C GLY A 82 2.17 6.92 -12.31
N HIS A 83 3.11 7.11 -13.24
CA HIS A 83 4.54 7.29 -12.94
C HIS A 83 4.94 8.75 -12.71
N GLN A 84 4.11 9.71 -13.12
CA GLN A 84 4.36 11.13 -12.91
C GLN A 84 3.77 11.55 -11.55
N MET A 85 4.57 12.23 -10.75
CA MET A 85 4.19 12.71 -9.43
C MET A 85 4.31 14.26 -9.40
N PRO A 86 3.19 15.00 -9.42
CA PRO A 86 3.19 16.47 -9.40
C PRO A 86 3.33 16.98 -7.95
N ALA A 87 4.46 16.69 -7.30
CA ALA A 87 4.73 17.12 -5.94
C ALA A 87 5.52 18.43 -5.88
N SER A 88 5.29 19.18 -4.79
CA SER A 88 6.10 20.33 -4.42
C SER A 88 7.31 19.90 -3.57
N VAL A 89 8.37 20.69 -3.57
CA VAL A 89 9.51 20.50 -2.63
C VAL A 89 9.19 20.97 -1.22
N ILE A 90 8.11 21.70 -1.02
CA ILE A 90 7.75 22.34 0.26
C ILE A 90 7.60 21.33 1.43
N PRO A 91 6.96 20.15 1.29
CA PRO A 91 6.92 19.17 2.36
C PRO A 91 8.30 18.72 2.83
N PHE A 92 9.25 18.57 1.91
CA PHE A 92 10.63 18.18 2.22
C PHE A 92 11.34 19.29 2.99
N LEU A 93 11.20 20.54 2.57
CA LEU A 93 11.88 21.68 3.20
C LEU A 93 11.29 22.05 4.56
N LEU A 94 9.97 22.06 4.69
CA LEU A 94 9.31 22.62 5.87
C LEU A 94 8.91 21.55 6.92
N ARG A 95 8.81 20.28 6.51
CA ARG A 95 8.49 19.16 7.42
C ARG A 95 9.55 18.05 7.45
N GLY A 96 10.63 18.18 6.67
CA GLY A 96 11.67 17.17 6.64
C GLY A 96 11.14 15.77 6.26
N VAL A 97 10.05 15.70 5.48
CA VAL A 97 9.51 14.41 5.05
C VAL A 97 10.45 13.71 4.08
N ASN A 98 10.36 12.39 4.03
CA ASN A 98 11.20 11.59 3.15
C ASN A 98 10.34 10.82 2.14
N LEU A 99 10.81 10.75 0.90
CA LEU A 99 10.30 9.83 -0.11
C LEU A 99 11.35 8.75 -0.35
N LEU A 100 11.04 7.52 0.05
CA LEU A 100 11.94 6.38 -0.04
C LEU A 100 11.55 5.53 -1.24
N GLY A 101 12.40 5.46 -2.25
CA GLY A 101 12.23 4.52 -3.37
C GLY A 101 12.55 3.10 -2.93
N ILE A 102 11.65 2.16 -3.21
CA ILE A 102 11.84 0.74 -2.90
C ILE A 102 11.98 -0.04 -4.20
N ASP A 103 13.22 -0.37 -4.54
CA ASP A 103 13.50 -1.30 -5.64
C ASP A 103 13.34 -2.74 -5.15
N SER A 104 12.16 -3.31 -5.37
CA SER A 104 11.86 -4.69 -4.98
C SER A 104 12.49 -5.75 -5.91
N VAL A 105 13.04 -5.34 -7.06
CA VAL A 105 13.62 -6.25 -8.06
C VAL A 105 15.10 -6.52 -7.78
N ASN A 106 15.89 -5.45 -7.56
CA ASN A 106 17.35 -5.54 -7.46
C ASN A 106 17.87 -5.45 -6.01
N GLN A 107 17.02 -5.70 -5.03
CA GLN A 107 17.48 -5.71 -3.63
C GLN A 107 18.59 -6.73 -3.41
N PRO A 108 19.67 -6.37 -2.70
CA PRO A 108 20.72 -7.30 -2.31
C PRO A 108 20.15 -8.53 -1.58
N TYR A 109 20.78 -9.67 -1.79
CA TYR A 109 20.33 -10.95 -1.21
C TYR A 109 20.13 -10.87 0.31
N ASP A 110 21.09 -10.29 1.03
CA ASP A 110 21.04 -10.19 2.48
C ASP A 110 19.85 -9.34 2.96
N SER A 111 19.55 -8.23 2.26
CA SER A 111 18.37 -7.40 2.56
C SER A 111 17.07 -8.17 2.33
N ARG A 112 17.02 -9.01 1.29
CA ARG A 112 15.86 -9.88 1.03
C ARG A 112 15.69 -10.93 2.13
N VAL A 113 16.78 -11.58 2.56
CA VAL A 113 16.76 -12.56 3.65
C VAL A 113 16.24 -11.92 4.94
N GLN A 114 16.73 -10.72 5.29
CA GLN A 114 16.24 -9.99 6.45
C GLN A 114 14.74 -9.67 6.36
N ALA A 115 14.27 -9.23 5.18
CA ALA A 115 12.86 -8.93 4.97
C ALA A 115 11.98 -10.19 5.13
N TRP A 116 12.40 -11.33 4.58
CA TRP A 116 11.69 -12.59 4.72
C TRP A 116 11.70 -13.10 6.17
N SER A 117 12.81 -13.02 6.89
CA SER A 117 12.88 -13.39 8.31
C SER A 117 11.88 -12.55 9.12
N ARG A 118 11.86 -11.24 8.90
CA ARG A 118 10.88 -10.36 9.56
C ARG A 118 9.43 -10.68 9.22
N LEU A 119 9.15 -11.10 7.99
CA LEU A 119 7.80 -11.54 7.64
C LEU A 119 7.40 -12.80 8.40
N VAL A 120 8.32 -13.75 8.60
CA VAL A 120 8.05 -14.95 9.39
C VAL A 120 7.78 -14.61 10.86
N ASP A 121 8.55 -13.69 11.42
CA ASP A 121 8.45 -13.33 12.83
C ASP A 121 7.25 -12.41 13.13
N ASP A 122 7.01 -11.44 12.25
CA ASP A 122 6.08 -10.34 12.51
C ASP A 122 4.67 -10.56 11.90
N PHE A 123 4.53 -11.46 10.92
CA PHE A 123 3.27 -11.67 10.22
C PHE A 123 2.40 -12.72 10.96
N PRO A 124 1.11 -12.42 11.20
CA PRO A 124 0.20 -13.41 11.81
C PRO A 124 -0.13 -14.51 10.80
N LEU A 125 0.62 -15.62 10.87
CA LEU A 125 0.55 -16.72 9.90
C LEU A 125 -0.82 -17.37 9.81
N ASP A 126 -1.61 -17.34 10.89
CA ASP A 126 -3.02 -17.78 10.94
C ASP A 126 -3.92 -17.04 9.95
N LYS A 127 -3.50 -15.86 9.48
CA LYS A 127 -4.24 -15.09 8.47
C LYS A 127 -3.90 -15.45 7.03
N LEU A 128 -2.86 -16.24 6.78
CA LEU A 128 -2.46 -16.62 5.42
C LEU A 128 -3.58 -17.35 4.68
N ASP A 129 -4.25 -18.29 5.33
CA ASP A 129 -5.36 -19.06 4.74
C ASP A 129 -6.53 -18.16 4.32
N SER A 130 -6.72 -17.05 5.01
CA SER A 130 -7.77 -16.07 4.65
C SER A 130 -7.36 -15.15 3.49
N ILE A 131 -6.08 -15.10 3.15
CA ILE A 131 -5.51 -14.24 2.09
C ILE A 131 -5.32 -15.04 0.81
N ALA A 132 -4.88 -16.30 0.90
CA ALA A 132 -4.56 -17.16 -0.22
C ALA A 132 -5.78 -17.97 -0.67
N THR A 133 -5.99 -18.05 -1.98
CA THR A 133 -6.96 -18.95 -2.61
C THR A 133 -6.21 -19.81 -3.62
N GLU A 134 -6.26 -21.12 -3.43
CA GLU A 134 -5.65 -22.05 -4.37
C GLU A 134 -6.53 -22.16 -5.63
N ILE A 135 -5.88 -22.14 -6.77
CA ILE A 135 -6.51 -22.36 -8.08
C ILE A 135 -5.69 -23.35 -8.90
N THR A 136 -6.32 -24.03 -9.84
CA THR A 136 -5.61 -24.89 -10.80
C THR A 136 -5.10 -24.09 -12.00
N LEU A 137 -4.22 -24.69 -12.78
CA LEU A 137 -3.66 -24.06 -13.97
C LEU A 137 -4.74 -23.70 -15.00
N GLU A 138 -5.77 -24.55 -15.14
CA GLU A 138 -6.90 -24.32 -16.06
C GLU A 138 -7.69 -23.03 -15.73
N ASN A 139 -7.70 -22.64 -14.45
CA ASN A 139 -8.39 -21.44 -13.99
C ASN A 139 -7.58 -20.15 -14.14
N LEU A 140 -6.32 -20.24 -14.56
CA LEU A 140 -5.39 -19.10 -14.61
C LEU A 140 -5.87 -17.98 -15.54
N GLU A 141 -6.41 -18.33 -16.73
CA GLU A 141 -6.93 -17.33 -17.67
C GLU A 141 -8.10 -16.54 -17.08
N THR A 142 -9.03 -17.24 -16.43
CA THR A 142 -10.16 -16.61 -15.75
C THR A 142 -9.70 -15.72 -14.59
N ALA A 143 -8.77 -16.21 -13.78
CA ALA A 143 -8.19 -15.45 -12.70
C ALA A 143 -7.49 -14.16 -13.19
N GLY A 144 -6.78 -14.24 -14.32
CA GLY A 144 -6.15 -13.09 -14.95
C GLY A 144 -7.17 -12.03 -15.37
N LYS A 145 -8.27 -12.45 -15.98
CA LYS A 145 -9.38 -11.54 -16.35
C LYS A 145 -10.02 -10.90 -15.11
N ASP A 146 -10.21 -11.66 -14.05
CA ASP A 146 -10.80 -11.16 -12.81
C ASP A 146 -9.88 -10.19 -12.06
N ILE A 147 -8.56 -10.38 -12.10
CA ILE A 147 -7.58 -9.41 -11.57
C ILE A 147 -7.70 -8.07 -12.31
N LEU A 148 -7.71 -8.10 -13.65
CA LEU A 148 -7.83 -6.89 -14.48
C LEU A 148 -9.16 -6.14 -14.23
N ASN A 149 -10.22 -6.88 -13.95
CA ASN A 149 -11.53 -6.33 -13.60
C ASN A 149 -11.67 -5.94 -12.13
N GLY A 150 -10.61 -6.08 -11.30
CA GLY A 150 -10.62 -5.73 -9.90
C GLY A 150 -11.54 -6.58 -9.02
N LYS A 151 -11.90 -7.80 -9.44
CA LYS A 151 -12.84 -8.67 -8.71
C LYS A 151 -12.18 -9.51 -7.61
N ILE A 152 -10.84 -9.61 -7.62
CA ILE A 152 -10.12 -10.48 -6.70
C ILE A 152 -9.82 -9.76 -5.38
N GLN A 153 -9.99 -10.49 -4.29
CA GLN A 153 -9.49 -10.15 -2.96
C GLN A 153 -8.37 -11.14 -2.58
N GLY A 154 -7.35 -10.66 -1.89
CA GLY A 154 -6.23 -11.52 -1.46
C GLY A 154 -5.28 -11.88 -2.58
N ARG A 155 -4.86 -13.15 -2.62
CA ARG A 155 -3.89 -13.70 -3.56
C ARG A 155 -4.38 -15.04 -4.10
N TYR A 156 -4.16 -15.27 -5.38
CA TYR A 156 -4.31 -16.60 -5.96
C TYR A 156 -2.95 -17.32 -5.99
N VAL A 157 -2.96 -18.56 -5.58
CA VAL A 157 -1.81 -19.47 -5.63
C VAL A 157 -2.15 -20.58 -6.63
N VAL A 158 -1.37 -20.71 -7.68
CA VAL A 158 -1.57 -21.74 -8.69
C VAL A 158 -0.91 -23.04 -8.23
N CYS A 159 -1.71 -24.09 -8.07
CA CYS A 159 -1.21 -25.43 -7.81
C CYS A 159 -0.96 -26.13 -9.17
N LEU A 160 0.26 -26.67 -9.34
CA LEU A 160 0.73 -27.40 -10.54
C LEU A 160 0.54 -28.90 -10.37
#